data_011fa12f0ad5fbe87db25741587ea2a2
#
_entry.id   011fa12f0ad5fbe87db25741587ea2a2
#
_cell.length_a   1.000
_cell.length_b   1.000
_cell.length_c   1.000
_cell.angle_alpha   90.00
_cell.angle_beta   90.00
_cell.angle_gamma   90.00
#
_symmetry.space_group_name_H-M   'P 1'
#
loop_
_entity.id
_entity.type
_entity.pdbx_description
1 polymer ?
#
loop_
_entity_poly.entity_id
_entity_poly.type
_entity_poly.pdbx_seq_one_letter_code
_entity_poly.pdbx_strand_id
1 'polypeptide(L)'
;MTEPSTVSLCGAATVFVVHDVLRSVEHYRDVLGFHTEFTYGQPTFYAGVERGAVVIHLQAASETKRQPGQGAVNIFVTDVDALYQELKSRGAKTLNEPKDYAYGMRDFDINDLDGNHLCFGMESK
;
A
#
# COMPACT_ATOMS: atom_id res chain seq x y z
N MET A 1 -20.08 -23.99 -24.43
CA MET A 1 -19.76 -23.80 -22.99
C MET A 1 -18.36 -24.33 -22.73
N THR A 2 -17.51 -23.52 -22.14
CA THR A 2 -16.16 -23.93 -21.77
C THR A 2 -16.16 -24.56 -20.37
N GLU A 3 -15.29 -25.51 -20.15
CA GLU A 3 -15.11 -26.08 -18.82
C GLU A 3 -14.39 -25.09 -17.92
N PRO A 4 -14.65 -25.10 -16.59
CA PRO A 4 -13.92 -24.26 -15.66
C PRO A 4 -12.43 -24.54 -15.72
N SER A 5 -11.64 -23.53 -15.65
CA SER A 5 -10.19 -23.68 -15.56
C SER A 5 -9.80 -24.35 -14.24
N THR A 6 -8.76 -25.20 -14.29
CA THR A 6 -8.15 -25.75 -13.08
C THR A 6 -7.10 -24.80 -12.50
N VAL A 7 -6.85 -23.68 -13.16
CA VAL A 7 -5.89 -22.69 -12.69
C VAL A 7 -6.53 -21.80 -11.63
N SER A 8 -5.84 -21.59 -10.51
CA SER A 8 -6.26 -20.68 -9.45
C SER A 8 -5.43 -19.40 -9.54
N LEU A 9 -6.07 -18.27 -9.23
CA LEU A 9 -5.37 -17.01 -9.03
C LEU A 9 -4.97 -16.96 -7.56
N CYS A 10 -3.66 -16.90 -7.27
CA CYS A 10 -3.13 -17.12 -5.92
C CYS A 10 -2.84 -15.86 -5.14
N GLY A 11 -2.98 -14.70 -5.75
CA GLY A 11 -2.73 -13.44 -5.08
C GLY A 11 -2.47 -12.33 -6.05
N ALA A 12 -2.24 -11.14 -5.52
CA ALA A 12 -1.94 -9.97 -6.32
C ALA A 12 -1.04 -9.04 -5.53
N ALA A 13 -0.29 -8.21 -6.22
CA ALA A 13 0.47 -7.13 -5.62
C ALA A 13 0.21 -5.87 -6.42
N THR A 14 -0.05 -4.77 -5.72
CA THR A 14 -0.07 -3.47 -6.37
C THR A 14 1.37 -3.00 -6.56
N VAL A 15 1.68 -2.37 -7.68
CA VAL A 15 3.04 -1.89 -7.95
C VAL A 15 3.02 -0.37 -7.93
N PHE A 16 3.72 0.20 -6.96
CA PHE A 16 3.89 1.64 -6.84
C PHE A 16 5.24 2.06 -7.39
N VAL A 17 5.24 3.11 -8.21
CA VAL A 17 6.48 3.69 -8.71
C VAL A 17 6.97 4.73 -7.70
N VAL A 18 8.25 4.64 -7.35
CA VAL A 18 8.88 5.50 -6.33
C VAL A 18 10.22 6.01 -6.86
N HIS A 19 10.70 7.12 -6.30
CA HIS A 19 11.98 7.68 -6.70
C HIS A 19 13.16 6.87 -6.16
N ASP A 20 13.09 6.47 -4.88
CA ASP A 20 14.18 5.77 -4.19
C ASP A 20 13.61 4.56 -3.47
N VAL A 21 13.87 3.36 -4.02
CA VAL A 21 13.27 2.12 -3.50
C VAL A 21 13.69 1.85 -2.07
N LEU A 22 14.97 2.02 -1.72
CA LEU A 22 15.42 1.73 -0.35
C LEU A 22 14.82 2.69 0.68
N ARG A 23 14.69 3.96 0.35
CA ARG A 23 14.02 4.92 1.25
C ARG A 23 12.54 4.57 1.41
N SER A 24 11.89 4.14 0.35
CA SER A 24 10.51 3.69 0.40
C SER A 24 10.35 2.45 1.26
N VAL A 25 11.26 1.48 1.13
CA VAL A 25 11.26 0.28 1.99
C VAL A 25 11.34 0.67 3.46
N GLU A 26 12.25 1.59 3.81
CA GLU A 26 12.37 2.07 5.19
C GLU A 26 11.08 2.74 5.67
N HIS A 27 10.48 3.57 4.82
CA HIS A 27 9.23 4.25 5.16
C HIS A 27 8.08 3.26 5.40
N TYR A 28 7.92 2.28 4.52
CA TYR A 28 6.88 1.26 4.67
C TYR A 28 7.11 0.43 5.93
N ARG A 29 8.37 0.11 6.26
CA ARG A 29 8.71 -0.64 7.46
C ARG A 29 8.48 0.18 8.73
N ASP A 30 9.07 1.37 8.82
CA ASP A 30 9.13 2.13 10.07
C ASP A 30 7.88 2.95 10.33
N VAL A 31 7.24 3.46 9.29
CA VAL A 31 6.07 4.34 9.40
C VAL A 31 4.77 3.57 9.17
N LEU A 32 4.72 2.70 8.15
CA LEU A 32 3.48 2.01 7.80
C LEU A 32 3.36 0.61 8.39
N GLY A 33 4.43 0.11 9.04
CA GLY A 33 4.40 -1.18 9.73
C GLY A 33 4.44 -2.38 8.82
N PHE A 34 4.93 -2.22 7.59
CA PHE A 34 5.08 -3.32 6.64
C PHE A 34 6.40 -4.05 6.87
N HIS A 35 6.41 -5.31 6.53
CA HIS A 35 7.59 -6.16 6.57
C HIS A 35 8.21 -6.23 5.18
N THR A 36 9.54 -6.18 5.08
CA THR A 36 10.23 -6.31 3.80
C THR A 36 10.30 -7.77 3.40
N GLU A 37 9.72 -8.11 2.25
CA GLU A 37 9.80 -9.47 1.71
C GLU A 37 11.10 -9.72 0.97
N PHE A 38 11.45 -8.78 0.08
CA PHE A 38 12.67 -8.88 -0.73
C PHE A 38 13.07 -7.52 -1.27
N THR A 39 14.34 -7.43 -1.64
CA THR A 39 14.88 -6.30 -2.42
C THR A 39 15.64 -6.89 -3.60
N TYR A 40 15.68 -6.18 -4.73
CA TYR A 40 16.33 -6.68 -5.93
C TYR A 40 17.09 -5.57 -6.65
N GLY A 41 18.27 -5.93 -7.15
CA GLY A 41 19.11 -5.07 -7.99
C GLY A 41 20.28 -4.45 -7.25
N GLN A 42 21.29 -4.01 -8.04
CA GLN A 42 22.49 -3.29 -7.60
C GLN A 42 22.72 -2.12 -8.54
N PRO A 43 22.34 -0.89 -8.16
CA PRO A 43 21.58 -0.51 -6.97
C PRO A 43 20.15 -1.07 -6.98
N THR A 44 19.54 -1.13 -5.81
CA THR A 44 18.19 -1.70 -5.67
C THR A 44 17.18 -0.90 -6.48
N PHE A 45 16.43 -1.58 -7.36
CA PHE A 45 15.41 -0.92 -8.20
C PHE A 45 14.03 -1.55 -8.09
N TYR A 46 13.88 -2.58 -7.26
CA TYR A 46 12.59 -3.24 -7.04
C TYR A 46 12.56 -3.86 -5.65
N ALA A 47 11.42 -3.84 -5.00
CA ALA A 47 11.25 -4.45 -3.68
C ALA A 47 9.82 -4.87 -3.46
N GLY A 48 9.60 -5.79 -2.52
CA GLY A 48 8.28 -6.18 -2.06
C GLY A 48 8.17 -5.97 -0.56
N VAL A 49 7.04 -5.42 -0.14
CA VAL A 49 6.71 -5.23 1.28
C VAL A 49 5.32 -5.80 1.54
N GLU A 50 5.08 -6.29 2.75
CA GLU A 50 3.81 -6.90 3.11
C GLU A 50 3.39 -6.55 4.53
N ARG A 51 2.10 -6.47 4.76
CA ARG A 51 1.51 -6.38 6.10
C ARG A 51 0.20 -7.16 6.07
N GLY A 52 0.12 -8.22 6.87
CA GLY A 52 -1.02 -9.13 6.79
C GLY A 52 -1.15 -9.73 5.40
N ALA A 53 -2.31 -9.66 4.81
CA ALA A 53 -2.58 -10.15 3.47
C ALA A 53 -2.27 -9.13 2.36
N VAL A 54 -1.75 -7.96 2.72
CA VAL A 54 -1.51 -6.87 1.76
C VAL A 54 -0.06 -6.90 1.30
N VAL A 55 0.12 -6.97 -0.01
CA VAL A 55 1.44 -6.97 -0.65
C VAL A 55 1.54 -5.77 -1.58
N ILE A 56 2.61 -5.00 -1.42
CA ILE A 56 2.90 -3.85 -2.29
C ILE A 56 4.31 -4.04 -2.84
N HIS A 57 4.45 -3.87 -4.15
CA HIS A 57 5.76 -3.83 -4.79
C HIS A 57 6.13 -2.39 -5.06
N LEU A 58 7.42 -2.11 -4.93
CA LEU A 58 8.00 -0.77 -5.11
C LEU A 58 8.97 -0.84 -6.27
N GLN A 59 8.73 -0.06 -7.31
CA GLN A 59 9.54 -0.05 -8.53
C GLN A 59 10.18 1.32 -8.70
N ALA A 60 11.47 1.34 -8.99
CA ALA A 60 12.19 2.58 -9.24
C ALA A 60 11.67 3.27 -10.50
N ALA A 61 11.51 4.59 -10.46
CA ALA A 61 11.08 5.39 -11.61
C ALA A 61 11.98 5.21 -12.82
N SER A 62 13.27 4.92 -12.61
CA SER A 62 14.24 4.68 -13.68
C SER A 62 13.95 3.42 -14.49
N GLU A 63 13.11 2.50 -13.98
CA GLU A 63 12.86 1.20 -14.59
C GLU A 63 11.52 1.12 -15.31
N THR A 64 10.80 2.22 -15.41
CA THR A 64 9.46 2.23 -16.02
C THR A 64 9.16 3.61 -16.60
N LYS A 65 8.20 3.66 -17.54
CA LYS A 65 7.69 4.92 -18.05
C LYS A 65 6.55 5.49 -17.19
N ARG A 66 6.06 4.71 -16.22
CA ARG A 66 5.01 5.19 -15.31
C ARG A 66 5.60 6.21 -14.35
N GLN A 67 4.79 7.20 -13.98
CA GLN A 67 5.22 8.28 -13.10
C GLN A 67 5.15 7.87 -11.63
N PRO A 68 6.14 8.30 -10.80
CA PRO A 68 6.05 8.08 -9.37
C PRO A 68 4.84 8.80 -8.77
N GLY A 69 4.28 8.22 -7.71
CA GLY A 69 3.24 8.88 -6.94
C GLY A 69 1.85 8.88 -7.54
N GLN A 70 1.64 8.13 -8.62
CA GLN A 70 0.35 8.06 -9.30
C GLN A 70 -0.45 6.81 -8.97
N GLY A 71 0.08 5.93 -8.13
CA GLY A 71 -0.59 4.70 -7.75
C GLY A 71 -1.61 4.91 -6.65
N ALA A 72 -2.57 3.99 -6.55
CA ALA A 72 -3.57 3.99 -5.50
C ALA A 72 -3.96 2.55 -5.16
N VAL A 73 -4.29 2.32 -3.90
CA VAL A 73 -4.79 1.02 -3.44
C VAL A 73 -5.80 1.22 -2.32
N ASN A 74 -6.87 0.42 -2.35
CA ASN A 74 -7.83 0.34 -1.26
C ASN A 74 -7.51 -0.90 -0.43
N ILE A 75 -7.35 -0.71 0.86
CA ILE A 75 -6.98 -1.75 1.80
C ILE A 75 -8.10 -1.89 2.83
N PHE A 76 -8.59 -3.11 3.01
CA PHE A 76 -9.67 -3.38 3.96
C PHE A 76 -9.05 -3.80 5.29
N VAL A 77 -9.51 -3.18 6.38
CA VAL A 77 -8.95 -3.39 7.71
C VAL A 77 -10.07 -3.69 8.72
N THR A 78 -9.70 -4.28 9.85
CA THR A 78 -10.69 -4.67 10.87
C THR A 78 -11.01 -3.56 11.86
N ASP A 79 -10.08 -2.60 12.05
CA ASP A 79 -10.25 -1.48 12.98
C ASP A 79 -9.55 -0.24 12.42
N VAL A 80 -10.31 0.55 11.68
CA VAL A 80 -9.74 1.70 10.96
C VAL A 80 -9.28 2.80 11.92
N ASP A 81 -9.99 3.00 13.04
CA ASP A 81 -9.60 4.03 14.00
C ASP A 81 -8.30 3.69 14.72
N ALA A 82 -8.12 2.42 15.11
CA ALA A 82 -6.88 1.98 15.74
C ALA A 82 -5.71 2.10 14.77
N LEU A 83 -5.90 1.74 13.51
CA LEU A 83 -4.85 1.88 12.49
C LEU A 83 -4.49 3.34 12.28
N TYR A 84 -5.48 4.22 12.21
CA TYR A 84 -5.24 5.65 12.07
C TYR A 84 -4.35 6.18 13.20
N GLN A 85 -4.66 5.82 14.45
CA GLN A 85 -3.87 6.27 15.60
C GLN A 85 -2.45 5.70 15.53
N GLU A 86 -2.31 4.44 15.15
CA GLU A 86 -0.99 3.82 15.01
C GLU A 86 -0.15 4.55 13.95
N LEU A 87 -0.69 4.71 12.74
CA LEU A 87 0.05 5.33 11.64
C LEU A 87 0.38 6.79 11.93
N LYS A 88 -0.57 7.52 12.51
CA LYS A 88 -0.35 8.90 12.90
C LYS A 88 0.78 9.02 13.93
N SER A 89 0.81 8.15 14.92
CA SER A 89 1.86 8.15 15.94
C SER A 89 3.23 7.80 15.37
N ARG A 90 3.28 7.03 14.26
CA ARG A 90 4.53 6.70 13.58
C ARG A 90 4.97 7.78 12.59
N GLY A 91 4.19 8.82 12.39
CA GLY A 91 4.53 9.93 11.50
C GLY A 91 4.05 9.78 10.07
N ALA A 92 3.05 8.92 9.81
CA ALA A 92 2.48 8.78 8.48
C ALA A 92 1.83 10.10 8.01
N LYS A 93 1.91 10.36 6.71
CA LYS A 93 1.28 11.53 6.10
C LYS A 93 -0.20 11.25 5.88
N THR A 94 -1.00 11.48 6.93
CA THR A 94 -2.45 11.31 6.86
C THR A 94 -3.09 12.49 6.14
N LEU A 95 -4.05 12.20 5.26
CA LEU A 95 -4.75 13.22 4.48
C LEU A 95 -6.05 13.64 5.13
N ASN A 96 -6.64 12.77 5.95
CA ASN A 96 -7.90 13.01 6.64
C ASN A 96 -8.01 12.08 7.85
N GLU A 97 -9.02 12.32 8.67
CA GLU A 97 -9.37 11.42 9.77
C GLU A 97 -10.38 10.38 9.29
N PRO A 98 -10.50 9.23 9.98
CA PRO A 98 -11.54 8.26 9.66
C PRO A 98 -12.93 8.90 9.72
N LYS A 99 -13.75 8.61 8.73
CA LYS A 99 -15.07 9.19 8.58
C LYS A 99 -16.01 8.16 7.94
N ASP A 100 -17.26 8.17 8.37
CA ASP A 100 -18.30 7.37 7.75
C ASP A 100 -18.81 8.06 6.50
N TYR A 101 -18.84 7.33 5.39
CA TYR A 101 -19.31 7.85 4.11
C TYR A 101 -20.65 7.24 3.72
N ALA A 102 -21.39 7.94 2.87
CA ALA A 102 -22.72 7.53 2.45
C ALA A 102 -22.75 6.17 1.73
N TYR A 103 -21.61 5.75 1.18
CA TYR A 103 -21.50 4.44 0.50
C TYR A 103 -21.31 3.26 1.47
N GLY A 104 -21.38 3.48 2.78
CA GLY A 104 -21.40 2.41 3.77
C GLY A 104 -20.04 2.01 4.32
N MET A 105 -19.01 2.80 4.06
CA MET A 105 -17.65 2.53 4.55
C MET A 105 -17.19 3.64 5.48
N ARG A 106 -16.32 3.25 6.41
CA ARG A 106 -15.55 4.18 7.22
C ARG A 106 -14.10 4.07 6.80
N ASP A 107 -13.51 5.16 6.33
CA ASP A 107 -12.14 5.10 5.81
C ASP A 107 -11.35 6.37 6.07
N PHE A 108 -10.03 6.27 5.89
CA PHE A 108 -9.12 7.41 5.86
C PHE A 108 -8.02 7.15 4.84
N ASP A 109 -7.32 8.22 4.47
CA ASP A 109 -6.34 8.19 3.38
C ASP A 109 -4.98 8.65 3.85
N ILE A 110 -3.93 8.03 3.29
CA ILE A 110 -2.55 8.48 3.47
C ILE A 110 -1.85 8.53 2.12
N ASN A 111 -0.75 9.28 2.06
CA ASN A 111 0.20 9.19 0.97
C ASN A 111 1.49 8.54 1.47
N ASP A 112 2.16 7.78 0.59
CA ASP A 112 3.52 7.36 0.87
C ASP A 112 4.49 8.52 0.56
N LEU A 113 5.82 8.25 0.60
CA LEU A 113 6.82 9.28 0.38
C LEU A 113 6.71 9.95 -0.99
N ASP A 114 6.23 9.22 -2.00
CA ASP A 114 6.18 9.71 -3.38
C ASP A 114 4.80 10.23 -3.77
N GLY A 115 3.81 10.09 -2.90
CA GLY A 115 2.44 10.50 -3.18
C GLY A 115 1.52 9.38 -3.63
N ASN A 116 1.98 8.13 -3.62
CA ASN A 116 1.10 7.00 -3.89
C ASN A 116 0.06 6.92 -2.77
N HIS A 117 -1.18 6.66 -3.14
CA HIS A 117 -2.33 6.80 -2.27
C HIS A 117 -2.76 5.45 -1.69
N LEU A 118 -2.85 5.37 -0.38
CA LEU A 118 -3.40 4.20 0.31
C LEU A 118 -4.66 4.64 1.07
N CYS A 119 -5.78 3.98 0.77
CA CYS A 119 -7.04 4.19 1.49
C CYS A 119 -7.30 2.96 2.35
N PHE A 120 -7.48 3.18 3.66
CA PHE A 120 -7.78 2.10 4.61
C PHE A 120 -9.23 2.22 5.02
N GLY A 121 -9.99 1.14 4.88
CA GLY A 121 -11.41 1.19 5.14
C GLY A 121 -11.99 -0.07 5.76
N MET A 122 -13.17 0.08 6.33
CA MET A 122 -13.99 -1.01 6.87
C MET A 122 -15.46 -0.64 6.70
N GLU A 123 -16.34 -1.63 6.79
CA GLU A 123 -17.75 -1.33 6.77
C GLU A 123 -18.13 -0.48 7.98
N SER A 124 -18.89 0.58 7.76
CA SER A 124 -19.43 1.40 8.85
C SER A 124 -20.58 0.67 9.54
N LYS A 125 -20.71 0.90 10.82
CA LYS A 125 -21.77 0.27 11.64
C LYS A 125 -23.02 1.11 11.68
#